data_184fe8a5e93d1b6bb6c8a5ba3e2e290f
#
_entry.id   184fe8a5e93d1b6bb6c8a5ba3e2e290f
#
_cell.length_a   1.000
_cell.length_b   1.000
_cell.length_c   1.000
_cell.angle_alpha   90.00
_cell.angle_beta   90.00
_cell.angle_gamma   90.00
#
_symmetry.space_group_name_H-M   'P 1'
#
loop_
_entity.id
_entity.type
_entity.pdbx_description
1 polymer ?
#
loop_
_entity_poly.entity_id
_entity_poly.type
_entity_poly.pdbx_seq_one_letter_code
_entity_poly.pdbx_strand_id
1 'polypeptide(L)'
;MTTPINASTMPRAAGPAAHTTTPVPRVPSVTRSVGSGNEAASKRRGAFNGRSGFVSLVAAEAIKLKRSSVWAVTILLPLLAVITGSLNFKMNREAFLQGWVSLTSQMTLFYAMMFCSLGVALLASTVWRVEHRGTSWNAMRTTPHTPAAVALAKTLVLFAPLLVMQVILVVLAWISGTFFMGLGPAMPMSFTVSALLGVLAAAPLVAVQSLLSMLMRSFAAPVAVAFIGCAVGFGLAAAQSPLAYVIPQGILNMTLVLGSSASSVAGAFDAASMLPLLAATVGVGAVLWGLLIVVTRRTGGVR
;
A
#
# COMPACT_ATOMS: atom_id res chain seq x y z
N MET A 1 47.54 -7.81 55.22
CA MET A 1 46.82 -7.50 56.47
C MET A 1 45.37 -7.84 56.21
N THR A 2 44.96 -9.02 56.60
CA THR A 2 43.65 -9.64 56.46
C THR A 2 42.93 -9.52 57.81
N THR A 3 41.76 -8.93 57.80
CA THR A 3 40.86 -9.01 58.95
C THR A 3 39.62 -9.81 58.59
N PRO A 4 39.22 -10.82 59.39
CA PRO A 4 38.05 -11.63 59.15
C PRO A 4 36.81 -11.00 59.77
N ILE A 5 35.67 -11.05 59.06
CA ILE A 5 34.36 -10.63 59.53
C ILE A 5 33.66 -11.84 60.15
N ASN A 6 33.21 -11.60 61.36
CA ASN A 6 32.57 -12.50 62.31
C ASN A 6 31.15 -12.91 61.89
N ALA A 7 30.91 -14.23 61.92
CA ALA A 7 29.60 -14.83 61.76
C ALA A 7 28.96 -15.02 63.10
N SER A 8 27.86 -14.32 63.42
CA SER A 8 26.85 -14.77 64.38
C SER A 8 25.69 -13.77 64.41
N THR A 9 24.56 -14.18 63.97
CA THR A 9 23.26 -14.21 64.68
C THR A 9 22.11 -14.40 63.69
N MET A 10 21.69 -15.64 63.52
CA MET A 10 20.39 -15.92 62.94
C MET A 10 19.33 -15.92 64.06
N PRO A 11 18.18 -15.27 63.89
CA PRO A 11 17.04 -15.48 64.74
C PRO A 11 16.27 -16.74 64.36
N ARG A 12 15.92 -17.50 65.39
CA ARG A 12 15.22 -18.77 65.40
C ARG A 12 13.80 -18.66 64.84
N ALA A 13 13.43 -19.58 63.95
CA ALA A 13 12.09 -19.71 63.35
C ALA A 13 11.01 -19.91 64.45
N ALA A 14 9.94 -19.10 64.33
CA ALA A 14 8.71 -19.31 65.13
C ALA A 14 7.85 -20.35 64.41
N GLY A 15 7.26 -21.28 65.18
CA GLY A 15 6.45 -22.38 64.69
C GLY A 15 5.08 -21.97 64.11
N PRO A 16 4.38 -22.89 63.46
CA PRO A 16 3.18 -22.57 62.71
C PRO A 16 1.99 -22.29 63.61
N ALA A 17 1.35 -21.13 63.37
CA ALA A 17 0.08 -20.77 63.99
C ALA A 17 -1.08 -21.61 63.44
N ALA A 18 -1.91 -22.13 64.36
CA ALA A 18 -3.10 -22.93 64.05
C ALA A 18 -4.10 -22.11 63.24
N HIS A 19 -4.45 -22.58 62.06
CA HIS A 19 -5.53 -22.03 61.25
C HIS A 19 -6.88 -22.46 61.78
N THR A 20 -7.62 -21.55 62.40
CA THR A 20 -9.05 -21.67 62.72
C THR A 20 -9.84 -21.57 61.42
N THR A 21 -10.41 -22.70 60.98
CA THR A 21 -11.31 -22.77 59.83
C THR A 21 -12.69 -22.24 60.22
N THR A 22 -13.03 -21.06 59.75
CA THR A 22 -14.43 -20.55 59.76
C THR A 22 -15.24 -21.29 58.69
N PRO A 23 -16.49 -21.76 58.97
CA PRO A 23 -17.30 -22.44 57.98
C PRO A 23 -17.83 -21.46 56.93
N VAL A 24 -17.56 -21.78 55.64
CA VAL A 24 -18.09 -21.06 54.49
C VAL A 24 -19.57 -21.33 54.33
N PRO A 25 -20.43 -20.29 54.19
CA PRO A 25 -21.87 -20.48 53.96
C PRO A 25 -22.11 -21.16 52.61
N ARG A 26 -22.91 -22.24 52.61
CA ARG A 26 -23.37 -22.89 51.37
C ARG A 26 -24.25 -21.95 50.56
N VAL A 27 -23.81 -21.58 49.36
CA VAL A 27 -24.63 -20.89 48.37
C VAL A 27 -25.62 -21.91 47.77
N PRO A 28 -26.94 -21.60 47.72
CA PRO A 28 -27.92 -22.50 47.11
C PRO A 28 -27.65 -22.67 45.62
N SER A 29 -27.57 -23.92 45.18
CA SER A 29 -27.43 -24.28 43.75
C SER A 29 -28.70 -23.86 43.01
N VAL A 30 -28.62 -22.74 42.27
CA VAL A 30 -29.63 -22.36 41.28
C VAL A 30 -29.39 -23.23 40.02
N THR A 31 -30.19 -24.29 39.91
CA THR A 31 -30.32 -25.03 38.64
C THR A 31 -31.01 -24.14 37.62
N ARG A 32 -30.20 -23.40 36.88
CA ARG A 32 -30.67 -22.64 35.70
C ARG A 32 -30.85 -23.64 34.56
N SER A 33 -32.08 -23.82 34.10
CA SER A 33 -32.42 -24.60 32.92
C SER A 33 -31.68 -24.02 31.71
N VAL A 34 -30.56 -24.67 31.30
CA VAL A 34 -29.80 -24.36 30.09
C VAL A 34 -30.46 -25.13 28.95
N GLY A 35 -31.51 -24.57 28.36
CA GLY A 35 -32.29 -25.31 27.38
C GLY A 35 -32.82 -24.55 26.16
N SER A 36 -32.65 -23.24 26.00
CA SER A 36 -33.13 -22.58 24.79
C SER A 36 -32.30 -21.39 24.30
N GLY A 37 -31.31 -20.95 25.08
CA GLY A 37 -30.46 -19.80 24.71
C GLY A 37 -29.32 -20.14 23.76
N ASN A 38 -28.87 -21.40 23.72
CA ASN A 38 -27.71 -21.78 22.90
C ASN A 38 -28.01 -21.96 21.42
N GLU A 39 -29.23 -22.33 21.04
CA GLU A 39 -29.59 -22.44 19.61
C GLU A 39 -29.74 -21.08 18.92
N ALA A 40 -30.29 -20.09 19.63
CA ALA A 40 -30.41 -18.73 19.11
C ALA A 40 -29.06 -18.01 19.00
N ALA A 41 -28.15 -18.27 19.95
CA ALA A 41 -26.77 -17.76 19.89
C ALA A 41 -25.92 -18.44 18.81
N SER A 42 -26.14 -19.75 18.58
CA SER A 42 -25.47 -20.49 17.47
C SER A 42 -25.96 -20.05 16.10
N LYS A 43 -27.28 -19.81 15.92
CA LYS A 43 -27.83 -19.27 14.68
C LYS A 43 -27.36 -17.83 14.38
N ARG A 44 -27.13 -17.00 15.40
CA ARG A 44 -26.59 -15.65 15.20
C ARG A 44 -25.09 -15.66 14.85
N ARG A 45 -24.32 -16.65 15.27
CA ARG A 45 -22.91 -16.82 14.88
C ARG A 45 -22.72 -17.36 13.45
N GLY A 46 -23.71 -18.09 12.90
CA GLY A 46 -23.65 -18.66 11.56
C GLY A 46 -23.98 -17.70 10.40
N ALA A 47 -24.50 -16.50 10.69
CA ALA A 47 -24.97 -15.54 9.67
C ALA A 47 -24.01 -14.37 9.43
N PHE A 48 -22.74 -14.48 9.83
CA PHE A 48 -21.73 -13.54 9.35
C PHE A 48 -21.35 -13.94 7.91
N ASN A 49 -22.15 -13.46 6.96
CA ASN A 49 -21.88 -13.62 5.52
C ASN A 49 -20.42 -13.18 5.26
N GLY A 50 -19.56 -14.09 4.78
CA GLY A 50 -18.15 -13.84 4.56
C GLY A 50 -17.87 -12.63 3.64
N ARG A 51 -18.85 -12.22 2.80
CA ARG A 51 -18.81 -11.00 2.00
C ARG A 51 -18.96 -9.72 2.84
N SER A 52 -19.88 -9.70 3.80
CA SER A 52 -20.04 -8.55 4.73
C SER A 52 -18.82 -8.38 5.63
N GLY A 53 -18.17 -9.48 6.01
CA GLY A 53 -16.94 -9.47 6.79
C GLY A 53 -15.75 -8.86 6.07
N PHE A 54 -15.55 -9.19 4.77
CA PHE A 54 -14.42 -8.64 4.01
C PHE A 54 -14.61 -7.15 3.67
N VAL A 55 -15.80 -6.73 3.30
CA VAL A 55 -16.11 -5.30 3.06
C VAL A 55 -15.92 -4.48 4.31
N SER A 56 -16.36 -4.97 5.47
CA SER A 56 -16.13 -4.27 6.75
C SER A 56 -14.65 -4.19 7.12
N LEU A 57 -13.85 -5.21 6.76
CA LEU A 57 -12.40 -5.21 6.93
C LEU A 57 -11.73 -4.14 6.05
N VAL A 58 -12.10 -4.07 4.77
CA VAL A 58 -11.61 -3.03 3.85
C VAL A 58 -12.00 -1.63 4.36
N ALA A 59 -13.24 -1.45 4.83
CA ALA A 59 -13.70 -0.18 5.40
C ALA A 59 -12.90 0.19 6.67
N ALA A 60 -12.61 -0.76 7.54
CA ALA A 60 -11.79 -0.53 8.73
C ALA A 60 -10.35 -0.11 8.36
N GLU A 61 -9.73 -0.74 7.37
CA GLU A 61 -8.42 -0.35 6.88
C GLU A 61 -8.46 1.05 6.18
N ALA A 62 -9.54 1.36 5.44
CA ALA A 62 -9.72 2.67 4.83
C ALA A 62 -9.85 3.81 5.88
N ILE A 63 -10.51 3.56 7.01
CA ILE A 63 -10.61 4.53 8.10
C ILE A 63 -9.22 4.86 8.69
N LYS A 64 -8.32 3.87 8.79
CA LYS A 64 -6.94 4.09 9.26
C LYS A 64 -6.16 5.06 8.35
N LEU A 65 -6.47 5.09 7.05
CA LEU A 65 -5.81 6.00 6.11
C LEU A 65 -6.13 7.48 6.38
N LYS A 66 -7.30 7.81 6.92
CA LYS A 66 -7.73 9.22 7.14
C LYS A 66 -6.75 10.01 8.02
N ARG A 67 -6.09 9.34 8.97
CA ARG A 67 -5.15 9.96 9.93
C ARG A 67 -3.69 9.62 9.64
N SER A 68 -3.42 9.09 8.45
CA SER A 68 -2.08 8.64 8.05
C SER A 68 -1.35 9.73 7.26
N SER A 69 0.00 9.68 7.28
CA SER A 69 0.87 10.47 6.40
C SER A 69 0.75 10.11 4.90
N VAL A 70 -0.07 9.12 4.57
CA VAL A 70 -0.43 8.73 3.19
C VAL A 70 -0.84 9.94 2.36
N TRP A 71 -1.64 10.86 2.92
CA TRP A 71 -2.14 12.04 2.20
C TRP A 71 -1.06 13.05 1.82
N ALA A 72 0.00 13.17 2.63
CA ALA A 72 1.15 14.00 2.27
C ALA A 72 1.84 13.46 1.00
N VAL A 73 2.06 12.15 0.91
CA VAL A 73 2.64 11.49 -0.29
C VAL A 73 1.71 11.68 -1.49
N THR A 74 0.40 11.45 -1.29
CA THR A 74 -0.64 11.55 -2.32
C THR A 74 -0.70 12.94 -2.99
N ILE A 75 -0.42 14.00 -2.23
CA ILE A 75 -0.44 15.38 -2.74
C ILE A 75 0.93 15.81 -3.25
N LEU A 76 1.99 15.52 -2.49
CA LEU A 76 3.33 16.06 -2.76
C LEU A 76 3.93 15.51 -4.06
N LEU A 77 3.77 14.22 -4.35
CA LEU A 77 4.45 13.62 -5.51
C LEU A 77 3.86 14.09 -6.86
N PRO A 78 2.52 14.15 -7.06
CA PRO A 78 1.97 14.76 -8.26
C PRO A 78 2.34 16.26 -8.39
N LEU A 79 2.35 16.99 -7.27
CA LEU A 79 2.74 18.39 -7.24
C LEU A 79 4.19 18.58 -7.72
N LEU A 80 5.11 17.76 -7.22
CA LEU A 80 6.51 17.77 -7.66
C LEU A 80 6.63 17.44 -9.15
N ALA A 81 5.86 16.48 -9.66
CA ALA A 81 5.87 16.14 -11.08
C ALA A 81 5.40 17.30 -11.96
N VAL A 82 4.33 17.99 -11.54
CA VAL A 82 3.82 19.14 -12.28
C VAL A 82 4.80 20.31 -12.21
N ILE A 83 5.39 20.58 -11.05
CA ILE A 83 6.38 21.67 -10.91
C ILE A 83 7.61 21.38 -11.78
N THR A 84 8.21 20.18 -11.64
CA THR A 84 9.42 19.81 -12.39
C THR A 84 9.16 19.76 -13.89
N GLY A 85 8.02 19.19 -14.33
CA GLY A 85 7.63 19.15 -15.73
C GLY A 85 7.38 20.54 -16.32
N SER A 86 6.68 21.41 -15.56
CA SER A 86 6.41 22.80 -15.97
C SER A 86 7.70 23.63 -16.09
N LEU A 87 8.60 23.50 -15.12
CA LEU A 87 9.90 24.18 -15.14
C LEU A 87 10.73 23.69 -16.32
N ASN A 88 10.81 22.37 -16.54
CA ASN A 88 11.56 21.80 -17.65
C ASN A 88 11.01 22.30 -19.00
N PHE A 89 9.67 22.30 -19.17
CA PHE A 89 9.02 22.83 -20.36
C PHE A 89 9.35 24.32 -20.57
N LYS A 90 9.30 25.14 -19.52
CA LYS A 90 9.57 26.57 -19.60
C LYS A 90 11.04 26.88 -19.89
N MET A 91 11.97 26.13 -19.29
CA MET A 91 13.41 26.33 -19.46
C MET A 91 13.92 25.90 -20.85
N ASN A 92 13.25 24.93 -21.48
CA ASN A 92 13.63 24.37 -22.77
C ASN A 92 12.64 24.73 -23.89
N ARG A 93 12.07 25.94 -23.84
CA ARG A 93 11.03 26.40 -24.79
C ARG A 93 11.42 26.28 -26.28
N GLU A 94 12.69 26.47 -26.57
CA GLU A 94 13.20 26.42 -27.94
C GLU A 94 13.32 24.98 -28.47
N ALA A 95 13.50 24.01 -27.58
CA ALA A 95 13.61 22.60 -27.91
C ALA A 95 12.27 21.88 -28.07
N PHE A 96 11.18 22.44 -27.51
CA PHE A 96 9.87 21.81 -27.51
C PHE A 96 8.88 22.56 -28.40
N LEU A 97 8.07 21.79 -29.13
CA LEU A 97 6.85 22.32 -29.73
C LEU A 97 5.96 22.92 -28.64
N GLN A 98 5.58 24.19 -28.81
CA GLN A 98 4.71 24.85 -27.81
C GLN A 98 3.31 24.25 -27.87
N GLY A 99 2.78 23.87 -26.74
CA GLY A 99 1.43 23.32 -26.62
C GLY A 99 1.25 22.29 -25.50
N TRP A 100 0.03 21.87 -25.33
CA TRP A 100 -0.38 20.94 -24.27
C TRP A 100 0.35 19.60 -24.31
N VAL A 101 0.54 19.03 -25.53
CA VAL A 101 1.19 17.70 -25.66
C VAL A 101 2.58 17.74 -25.10
N SER A 102 3.38 18.77 -25.42
CA SER A 102 4.75 18.88 -24.90
C SER A 102 4.77 19.16 -23.41
N LEU A 103 3.90 20.04 -22.90
CA LEU A 103 3.81 20.32 -21.45
C LEU A 103 3.44 19.06 -20.66
N THR A 104 2.36 18.37 -21.03
CA THR A 104 1.91 17.16 -20.34
C THR A 104 2.93 16.04 -20.46
N SER A 105 3.65 15.96 -21.57
CA SER A 105 4.73 14.99 -21.77
C SER A 105 5.87 15.18 -20.77
N GLN A 106 6.28 16.44 -20.50
CA GLN A 106 7.33 16.71 -19.52
C GLN A 106 6.87 16.36 -18.09
N MET A 107 5.61 16.68 -17.73
CA MET A 107 5.04 16.29 -16.44
C MET A 107 4.97 14.76 -16.31
N THR A 108 4.50 14.08 -17.34
CA THR A 108 4.38 12.61 -17.36
C THR A 108 5.72 11.92 -17.25
N LEU A 109 6.75 12.44 -17.96
CA LEU A 109 8.10 11.86 -17.93
C LEU A 109 8.61 11.75 -16.49
N PHE A 110 8.60 12.84 -15.72
CA PHE A 110 9.07 12.85 -14.34
C PHE A 110 8.17 12.00 -13.43
N TYR A 111 6.86 12.06 -13.66
CA TYR A 111 5.89 11.30 -12.87
C TYR A 111 6.03 9.80 -13.08
N ALA A 112 6.10 9.36 -14.33
CA ALA A 112 6.19 7.94 -14.71
C ALA A 112 7.57 7.36 -14.37
N MET A 113 8.65 8.11 -14.61
CA MET A 113 10.01 7.67 -14.34
C MET A 113 10.21 7.32 -12.86
N MET A 114 9.69 8.14 -11.95
CA MET A 114 10.03 7.99 -10.53
C MET A 114 8.85 8.23 -9.57
N PHE A 115 8.15 9.37 -9.68
CA PHE A 115 7.25 9.81 -8.61
C PHE A 115 6.07 8.88 -8.37
N CYS A 116 5.45 8.32 -9.42
CA CYS A 116 4.31 7.41 -9.27
C CYS A 116 4.73 6.11 -8.59
N SER A 117 5.81 5.48 -9.05
CA SER A 117 6.32 4.22 -8.49
C SER A 117 6.81 4.38 -7.04
N LEU A 118 7.54 5.45 -6.74
CA LEU A 118 7.93 5.78 -5.36
C LEU A 118 6.71 6.09 -4.50
N GLY A 119 5.69 6.73 -5.07
CA GLY A 119 4.41 6.97 -4.39
C GLY A 119 3.78 5.67 -3.93
N VAL A 120 3.64 4.68 -4.81
CA VAL A 120 3.12 3.36 -4.46
C VAL A 120 3.94 2.70 -3.35
N ALA A 121 5.28 2.79 -3.41
CA ALA A 121 6.16 2.22 -2.39
C ALA A 121 6.02 2.90 -1.03
N LEU A 122 5.95 4.23 -1.01
CA LEU A 122 5.75 5.01 0.22
C LEU A 122 4.38 4.76 0.82
N LEU A 123 3.32 4.68 -0.01
CA LEU A 123 1.96 4.34 0.43
C LEU A 123 1.92 2.95 1.05
N ALA A 124 2.48 1.93 0.37
CA ALA A 124 2.55 0.56 0.88
C ALA A 124 3.34 0.50 2.19
N SER A 125 4.57 1.07 2.22
CA SER A 125 5.41 1.09 3.42
C SER A 125 4.73 1.79 4.60
N THR A 126 3.97 2.86 4.37
CA THR A 126 3.24 3.58 5.41
C THR A 126 2.12 2.72 6.01
N VAL A 127 1.35 2.04 5.17
CA VAL A 127 0.22 1.18 5.60
C VAL A 127 0.72 -0.05 6.35
N TRP A 128 1.81 -0.66 5.91
CA TRP A 128 2.38 -1.83 6.56
C TRP A 128 3.23 -1.52 7.80
N ARG A 129 3.77 -0.28 7.93
CA ARG A 129 4.55 0.14 9.09
C ARG A 129 3.81 -0.01 10.42
N VAL A 130 2.49 0.15 10.41
CA VAL A 130 1.67 0.01 11.62
C VAL A 130 1.76 -1.41 12.18
N GLU A 131 1.82 -2.43 11.31
CA GLU A 131 1.88 -3.83 11.71
C GLU A 131 3.27 -4.24 12.26
N HIS A 132 4.32 -3.51 11.91
CA HIS A 132 5.66 -3.74 12.42
C HIS A 132 5.93 -3.06 13.79
N ARG A 133 4.97 -2.27 14.30
CA ARG A 133 5.06 -1.59 15.59
C ARG A 133 4.23 -2.32 16.64
N GLY A 134 4.89 -2.74 17.73
CA GLY A 134 4.21 -3.31 18.89
C GLY A 134 3.70 -4.74 18.68
N THR A 135 2.54 -5.05 19.30
CA THR A 135 1.91 -6.37 19.31
C THR A 135 0.87 -6.58 18.20
N SER A 136 0.89 -5.75 17.14
CA SER A 136 -0.14 -5.75 16.08
C SER A 136 -0.30 -7.11 15.39
N TRP A 137 0.80 -7.87 15.22
CA TRP A 137 0.74 -9.23 14.68
C TRP A 137 -0.05 -10.20 15.58
N ASN A 138 0.08 -10.06 16.91
CA ASN A 138 -0.70 -10.87 17.85
C ASN A 138 -2.17 -10.48 17.82
N ALA A 139 -2.47 -9.17 17.74
CA ALA A 139 -3.83 -8.68 17.60
C ALA A 139 -4.49 -9.15 16.29
N MET A 140 -3.73 -9.25 15.19
CA MET A 140 -4.22 -9.79 13.91
C MET A 140 -4.64 -11.27 14.04
N ARG A 141 -3.95 -12.07 14.86
CA ARG A 141 -4.28 -13.48 15.11
C ARG A 141 -5.56 -13.67 15.94
N THR A 142 -5.95 -12.68 16.73
CA THR A 142 -7.18 -12.73 17.54
C THR A 142 -8.42 -12.29 16.75
N THR A 143 -8.23 -11.76 15.51
CA THR A 143 -9.35 -11.39 14.64
C THR A 143 -9.96 -12.63 13.98
N PRO A 144 -11.26 -12.64 13.68
CA PRO A 144 -11.93 -13.75 13.00
C PRO A 144 -11.56 -13.84 11.50
N HIS A 145 -10.66 -12.98 11.02
CA HIS A 145 -10.27 -12.92 9.61
C HIS A 145 -8.97 -13.67 9.35
N THR A 146 -8.88 -14.31 8.18
CA THR A 146 -7.62 -14.96 7.76
C THR A 146 -6.53 -13.93 7.50
N PRO A 147 -5.24 -14.24 7.76
CA PRO A 147 -4.12 -13.34 7.46
C PRO A 147 -4.11 -12.86 6.00
N ALA A 148 -4.49 -13.73 5.07
CA ALA A 148 -4.60 -13.38 3.66
C ALA A 148 -5.70 -12.35 3.39
N ALA A 149 -6.86 -12.46 4.06
CA ALA A 149 -7.94 -11.48 3.92
C ALA A 149 -7.51 -10.09 4.43
N VAL A 150 -6.78 -10.04 5.55
CA VAL A 150 -6.24 -8.78 6.09
C VAL A 150 -5.20 -8.18 5.14
N ALA A 151 -4.27 -8.99 4.60
CA ALA A 151 -3.28 -8.52 3.64
C ALA A 151 -3.93 -7.99 2.35
N LEU A 152 -4.93 -8.71 1.81
CA LEU A 152 -5.68 -8.26 0.65
C LEU A 152 -6.42 -6.95 0.92
N ALA A 153 -7.10 -6.82 2.05
CA ALA A 153 -7.81 -5.60 2.42
C ALA A 153 -6.84 -4.40 2.52
N LYS A 154 -5.68 -4.57 3.19
CA LYS A 154 -4.62 -3.54 3.27
C LYS A 154 -4.06 -3.15 1.91
N THR A 155 -3.87 -4.10 1.02
CA THR A 155 -3.35 -3.84 -0.32
C THR A 155 -4.39 -3.15 -1.20
N LEU A 156 -5.66 -3.55 -1.10
CA LEU A 156 -6.75 -2.94 -1.86
C LEU A 156 -7.01 -1.48 -1.49
N VAL A 157 -6.91 -1.12 -0.21
CA VAL A 157 -7.15 0.28 0.19
C VAL A 157 -6.12 1.26 -0.37
N LEU A 158 -4.96 0.79 -0.87
CA LEU A 158 -3.94 1.63 -1.52
C LEU A 158 -4.42 2.22 -2.85
N PHE A 159 -5.40 1.60 -3.51
CA PHE A 159 -5.93 2.13 -4.77
C PHE A 159 -6.68 3.45 -4.59
N ALA A 160 -7.25 3.71 -3.42
CA ALA A 160 -7.94 4.97 -3.16
C ALA A 160 -6.97 6.18 -3.15
N PRO A 161 -5.89 6.23 -2.36
CA PRO A 161 -4.93 7.31 -2.44
C PRO A 161 -4.19 7.35 -3.79
N LEU A 162 -3.97 6.20 -4.44
CA LEU A 162 -3.38 6.16 -5.78
C LEU A 162 -4.29 6.82 -6.83
N LEU A 163 -5.60 6.55 -6.79
CA LEU A 163 -6.56 7.23 -7.66
C LEU A 163 -6.56 8.74 -7.40
N VAL A 164 -6.55 9.15 -6.14
CA VAL A 164 -6.48 10.57 -5.78
C VAL A 164 -5.18 11.22 -6.28
N MET A 165 -4.04 10.50 -6.25
CA MET A 165 -2.78 10.96 -6.85
C MET A 165 -2.95 11.27 -8.35
N GLN A 166 -3.63 10.40 -9.11
CA GLN A 166 -3.86 10.62 -10.54
C GLN A 166 -4.79 11.81 -10.79
N VAL A 167 -5.86 11.93 -10.00
CA VAL A 167 -6.77 13.08 -10.10
C VAL A 167 -6.03 14.39 -9.79
N ILE A 168 -5.20 14.41 -8.73
CA ILE A 168 -4.40 15.60 -8.39
C ILE A 168 -3.43 15.94 -9.53
N LEU A 169 -2.76 14.94 -10.11
CA LEU A 169 -1.87 15.15 -11.26
C LEU A 169 -2.60 15.84 -12.42
N VAL A 170 -3.76 15.32 -12.80
CA VAL A 170 -4.57 15.85 -13.90
C VAL A 170 -5.04 17.27 -13.61
N VAL A 171 -5.57 17.51 -12.41
CA VAL A 171 -6.06 18.84 -11.99
C VAL A 171 -4.94 19.88 -11.95
N LEU A 172 -3.79 19.52 -11.33
CA LEU A 172 -2.65 20.42 -11.26
C LEU A 172 -2.02 20.68 -12.63
N ALA A 173 -1.97 19.67 -13.51
CA ALA A 173 -1.50 19.84 -14.88
C ALA A 173 -2.42 20.81 -15.65
N TRP A 174 -3.74 20.64 -15.52
CA TRP A 174 -4.71 21.54 -16.13
C TRP A 174 -4.58 22.99 -15.62
N ILE A 175 -4.44 23.17 -14.31
CA ILE A 175 -4.20 24.48 -13.70
C ILE A 175 -2.90 25.09 -14.23
N SER A 176 -1.82 24.31 -14.25
CA SER A 176 -0.51 24.78 -14.73
C SER A 176 -0.57 25.22 -16.19
N GLY A 177 -1.14 24.38 -17.06
CA GLY A 177 -1.22 24.67 -18.49
C GLY A 177 -2.12 25.85 -18.83
N THR A 178 -3.30 25.90 -18.18
CA THR A 178 -4.29 26.96 -18.46
C THR A 178 -3.85 28.32 -17.92
N PHE A 179 -3.47 28.41 -16.65
CA PHE A 179 -3.24 29.69 -15.97
C PHE A 179 -1.78 30.15 -15.98
N PHE A 180 -0.82 29.22 -15.88
CA PHE A 180 0.60 29.58 -15.81
C PHE A 180 1.33 29.52 -17.14
N MET A 181 0.87 28.68 -18.09
CA MET A 181 1.48 28.53 -19.40
C MET A 181 0.66 29.17 -20.51
N GLY A 182 -0.59 29.57 -20.23
CA GLY A 182 -1.44 30.28 -21.19
C GLY A 182 -1.92 29.41 -22.37
N LEU A 183 -2.01 28.08 -22.19
CA LEU A 183 -2.36 27.15 -23.27
C LEU A 183 -3.87 27.01 -23.49
N GLY A 184 -4.70 27.71 -22.69
CA GLY A 184 -6.15 27.55 -22.73
C GLY A 184 -6.63 26.25 -22.06
N PRO A 185 -7.96 25.98 -22.02
CA PRO A 185 -8.52 24.88 -21.24
C PRO A 185 -8.49 23.51 -21.89
N ALA A 186 -8.15 23.42 -23.20
CA ALA A 186 -8.27 22.19 -24.00
C ALA A 186 -7.10 21.23 -23.80
N MET A 187 -7.02 20.60 -22.63
CA MET A 187 -6.01 19.59 -22.32
C MET A 187 -6.24 18.28 -23.11
N PRO A 188 -5.19 17.60 -23.59
CA PRO A 188 -5.32 16.31 -24.30
C PRO A 188 -6.00 15.24 -23.46
N MET A 189 -7.04 14.61 -24.02
CA MET A 189 -7.76 13.51 -23.37
C MET A 189 -6.86 12.30 -23.12
N SER A 190 -5.88 12.05 -24.01
CA SER A 190 -4.89 10.97 -23.86
C SER A 190 -4.15 11.05 -22.53
N PHE A 191 -3.73 12.25 -22.09
CA PHE A 191 -3.07 12.44 -20.80
C PHE A 191 -3.97 12.03 -19.62
N THR A 192 -5.21 12.48 -19.62
CA THR A 192 -6.18 12.15 -18.56
C THR A 192 -6.44 10.65 -18.48
N VAL A 193 -6.68 10.02 -19.66
CA VAL A 193 -6.96 8.59 -19.71
C VAL A 193 -5.74 7.75 -19.34
N SER A 194 -4.53 8.11 -19.81
CA SER A 194 -3.29 7.42 -19.44
C SER A 194 -3.02 7.51 -17.93
N ALA A 195 -3.25 8.68 -17.32
CA ALA A 195 -3.14 8.86 -15.88
C ALA A 195 -4.11 7.92 -15.13
N LEU A 196 -5.38 7.85 -15.53
CA LEU A 196 -6.37 6.97 -14.90
C LEU A 196 -6.07 5.49 -15.14
N LEU A 197 -5.63 5.11 -16.34
CA LEU A 197 -5.15 3.75 -16.63
C LEU A 197 -3.94 3.37 -15.77
N GLY A 198 -3.11 4.34 -15.39
CA GLY A 198 -2.00 4.16 -14.47
C GLY A 198 -2.42 3.57 -13.12
N VAL A 199 -3.66 3.80 -12.66
CA VAL A 199 -4.20 3.16 -11.45
C VAL A 199 -4.29 1.65 -11.62
N LEU A 200 -4.77 1.18 -12.76
CA LEU A 200 -4.87 -0.25 -13.09
C LEU A 200 -3.48 -0.85 -13.33
N ALA A 201 -2.65 -0.16 -14.11
CA ALA A 201 -1.29 -0.58 -14.42
C ALA A 201 -0.38 -0.65 -13.18
N ALA A 202 -0.71 0.07 -12.12
CA ALA A 202 -0.02 -0.03 -10.84
C ALA A 202 -0.36 -1.30 -10.05
N ALA A 203 -1.37 -2.09 -10.41
CA ALA A 203 -1.80 -3.25 -9.63
C ALA A 203 -0.69 -4.27 -9.37
N PRO A 204 0.18 -4.65 -10.32
CA PRO A 204 1.34 -5.49 -10.05
C PRO A 204 2.32 -4.85 -9.06
N LEU A 205 2.57 -3.55 -9.20
CA LEU A 205 3.47 -2.79 -8.33
C LEU A 205 2.92 -2.69 -6.90
N VAL A 206 1.63 -2.44 -6.75
CA VAL A 206 0.94 -2.41 -5.45
C VAL A 206 1.08 -3.76 -4.72
N ALA A 207 0.95 -4.88 -5.45
CA ALA A 207 1.10 -6.21 -4.88
C ALA A 207 2.54 -6.48 -4.40
N VAL A 208 3.54 -6.22 -5.25
CA VAL A 208 4.94 -6.47 -4.89
C VAL A 208 5.43 -5.54 -3.79
N GLN A 209 5.04 -4.26 -3.80
CA GLN A 209 5.42 -3.31 -2.75
C GLN A 209 4.73 -3.62 -1.42
N SER A 210 3.48 -4.09 -1.45
CA SER A 210 2.80 -4.60 -0.25
C SER A 210 3.51 -5.83 0.31
N LEU A 211 3.91 -6.77 -0.55
CA LEU A 211 4.66 -7.97 -0.16
C LEU A 211 6.00 -7.59 0.48
N LEU A 212 6.78 -6.74 -0.15
CA LEU A 212 8.07 -6.27 0.38
C LEU A 212 7.89 -5.54 1.71
N SER A 213 6.90 -4.64 1.80
CA SER A 213 6.61 -3.88 3.03
C SER A 213 6.08 -4.77 4.16
N MET A 214 5.40 -5.87 3.83
CA MET A 214 4.99 -6.89 4.80
C MET A 214 6.18 -7.69 5.35
N LEU A 215 7.13 -8.05 4.49
CA LEU A 215 8.28 -8.89 4.87
C LEU A 215 9.42 -8.11 5.53
N MET A 216 9.62 -6.86 5.13
CA MET A 216 10.73 -6.03 5.61
C MET A 216 10.29 -5.16 6.79
N ARG A 217 10.98 -5.25 7.94
CA ARG A 217 10.72 -4.42 9.11
C ARG A 217 11.11 -2.95 8.92
N SER A 218 12.04 -2.68 8.02
CA SER A 218 12.50 -1.34 7.68
C SER A 218 11.49 -0.63 6.77
N PHE A 219 11.15 0.61 7.09
CA PHE A 219 10.35 1.46 6.20
C PHE A 219 11.09 1.82 4.90
N ALA A 220 12.41 2.05 5.01
CA ALA A 220 13.23 2.51 3.90
C ALA A 220 13.58 1.40 2.90
N ALA A 221 13.68 0.14 3.35
CA ALA A 221 14.14 -0.95 2.49
C ALA A 221 13.19 -1.23 1.29
N PRO A 222 11.85 -1.36 1.45
CA PRO A 222 10.95 -1.49 0.31
C PRO A 222 10.98 -0.29 -0.63
N VAL A 223 11.16 0.92 -0.09
CA VAL A 223 11.27 2.16 -0.89
C VAL A 223 12.57 2.18 -1.69
N ALA A 224 13.69 1.75 -1.11
CA ALA A 224 14.96 1.62 -1.83
C ALA A 224 14.88 0.61 -2.96
N VAL A 225 14.23 -0.55 -2.73
CA VAL A 225 13.97 -1.53 -3.80
C VAL A 225 13.10 -0.93 -4.89
N ALA A 226 12.07 -0.14 -4.54
CA ALA A 226 11.25 0.55 -5.53
C ALA A 226 12.06 1.55 -6.36
N PHE A 227 12.97 2.29 -5.73
CA PHE A 227 13.84 3.25 -6.42
C PHE A 227 14.74 2.57 -7.46
N ILE A 228 15.36 1.43 -7.09
CA ILE A 228 16.13 0.61 -8.04
C ILE A 228 15.21 0.11 -9.16
N GLY A 229 14.00 -0.36 -8.80
CA GLY A 229 12.99 -0.79 -9.76
C GLY A 229 12.56 0.31 -10.73
N CYS A 230 12.50 1.58 -10.30
CA CYS A 230 12.22 2.73 -11.17
C CYS A 230 13.32 2.88 -12.23
N ALA A 231 14.59 2.83 -11.83
CA ALA A 231 15.71 2.95 -12.77
C ALA A 231 15.73 1.78 -13.77
N VAL A 232 15.51 0.56 -13.30
CA VAL A 232 15.45 -0.64 -14.15
C VAL A 232 14.24 -0.57 -15.09
N GLY A 233 13.04 -0.29 -14.57
CA GLY A 233 11.81 -0.25 -15.36
C GLY A 233 11.84 0.84 -16.41
N PHE A 234 12.33 2.04 -16.06
CA PHE A 234 12.53 3.13 -17.02
C PHE A 234 13.60 2.79 -18.06
N GLY A 235 14.74 2.25 -17.65
CA GLY A 235 15.83 1.88 -18.56
C GLY A 235 15.41 0.78 -19.56
N LEU A 236 14.68 -0.24 -19.11
CA LEU A 236 14.13 -1.28 -19.98
C LEU A 236 13.08 -0.73 -20.95
N ALA A 237 12.22 0.15 -20.49
CA ALA A 237 11.26 0.84 -21.35
C ALA A 237 11.99 1.71 -22.38
N ALA A 238 12.97 2.52 -21.98
CA ALA A 238 13.76 3.35 -22.89
C ALA A 238 14.56 2.53 -23.93
N ALA A 239 15.03 1.34 -23.55
CA ALA A 239 15.68 0.40 -24.44
C ALA A 239 14.70 -0.41 -25.32
N GLN A 240 13.39 -0.14 -25.23
CA GLN A 240 12.32 -0.90 -25.91
C GLN A 240 12.40 -2.41 -25.67
N SER A 241 12.90 -2.81 -24.51
CA SER A 241 13.08 -4.21 -24.15
C SER A 241 11.74 -4.89 -23.82
N PRO A 242 11.45 -6.11 -24.31
CA PRO A 242 10.28 -6.88 -23.91
C PRO A 242 10.20 -7.13 -22.41
N LEU A 243 11.32 -7.10 -21.68
CA LEU A 243 11.36 -7.23 -20.24
C LEU A 243 10.65 -6.09 -19.50
N ALA A 244 10.44 -4.93 -20.15
CA ALA A 244 9.64 -3.85 -19.58
C ALA A 244 8.19 -4.27 -19.28
N TYR A 245 7.64 -5.23 -20.04
CA TYR A 245 6.30 -5.79 -19.80
C TYR A 245 6.23 -6.79 -18.64
N VAL A 246 7.37 -7.19 -18.06
CA VAL A 246 7.44 -8.12 -16.92
C VAL A 246 7.74 -7.37 -15.62
N ILE A 247 8.44 -6.25 -15.70
CA ILE A 247 8.77 -5.42 -14.53
C ILE A 247 7.60 -4.49 -14.21
N PRO A 248 7.03 -4.53 -12.98
CA PRO A 248 5.87 -3.71 -12.62
C PRO A 248 6.06 -2.20 -12.85
N GLN A 249 7.26 -1.67 -12.59
CA GLN A 249 7.60 -0.27 -12.85
C GLN A 249 7.66 0.04 -14.34
N GLY A 250 8.12 -0.92 -15.16
CA GLY A 250 8.13 -0.80 -16.62
C GLY A 250 6.72 -0.70 -17.18
N ILE A 251 5.81 -1.60 -16.78
CA ILE A 251 4.40 -1.60 -17.17
C ILE A 251 3.74 -0.26 -16.81
N LEU A 252 3.93 0.20 -15.56
CA LEU A 252 3.38 1.46 -15.09
C LEU A 252 3.93 2.66 -15.88
N ASN A 253 5.26 2.69 -16.10
CA ASN A 253 5.91 3.74 -16.87
C ASN A 253 5.36 3.82 -18.30
N MET A 254 5.34 2.71 -19.03
CA MET A 254 4.84 2.65 -20.39
C MET A 254 3.36 3.05 -20.49
N THR A 255 2.53 2.67 -19.51
CA THR A 255 1.11 3.07 -19.49
C THR A 255 0.93 4.57 -19.28
N LEU A 256 1.69 5.15 -18.35
CA LEU A 256 1.58 6.59 -18.05
C LEU A 256 2.05 7.46 -19.22
N VAL A 257 3.06 7.03 -19.98
CA VAL A 257 3.58 7.80 -21.13
C VAL A 257 2.81 7.57 -22.44
N LEU A 258 1.75 6.77 -22.46
CA LEU A 258 0.91 6.57 -23.66
C LEU A 258 0.41 7.90 -24.23
N GLY A 259 0.61 8.12 -25.51
CA GLY A 259 0.24 9.37 -26.20
C GLY A 259 1.09 10.59 -25.83
N SER A 260 2.20 10.39 -25.14
CA SER A 260 3.17 11.43 -24.79
C SER A 260 4.22 11.58 -25.91
N SER A 261 4.76 12.77 -26.08
CA SER A 261 5.89 13.04 -26.98
C SER A 261 7.25 13.04 -26.27
N ALA A 262 7.29 12.74 -24.96
CA ALA A 262 8.50 12.88 -24.15
C ALA A 262 9.56 11.80 -24.37
N SER A 263 9.19 10.69 -24.98
CA SER A 263 10.13 9.60 -25.26
C SER A 263 9.75 8.84 -26.54
N SER A 264 10.74 8.29 -27.22
CA SER A 264 10.56 7.38 -28.36
C SER A 264 9.83 6.08 -27.98
N VAL A 265 9.62 5.86 -26.69
CA VAL A 265 8.93 4.71 -26.08
C VAL A 265 7.44 4.94 -25.93
N ALA A 266 6.99 6.21 -26.01
CA ALA A 266 5.59 6.54 -25.93
C ALA A 266 4.87 5.94 -27.14
N GLY A 267 4.18 4.82 -26.92
CA GLY A 267 3.28 4.26 -27.91
C GLY A 267 2.19 5.26 -28.27
N ALA A 268 1.65 5.16 -29.46
CA ALA A 268 0.44 5.89 -29.82
C ALA A 268 -0.69 5.56 -28.83
N PHE A 269 -1.59 6.50 -28.66
CA PHE A 269 -2.78 6.25 -27.81
C PHE A 269 -3.81 5.45 -28.64
N ASP A 270 -3.53 4.18 -28.87
CA ASP A 270 -4.33 3.26 -29.67
C ASP A 270 -4.43 1.86 -29.02
N ALA A 271 -5.31 1.03 -29.57
CA ALA A 271 -5.51 -0.32 -29.06
C ALA A 271 -4.28 -1.22 -29.19
N ALA A 272 -3.46 -1.02 -30.23
CA ALA A 272 -2.26 -1.83 -30.46
C ALA A 272 -1.21 -1.62 -29.37
N SER A 273 -1.07 -0.38 -28.86
CA SER A 273 -0.18 -0.04 -27.75
C SER A 273 -0.77 -0.40 -26.38
N MET A 274 -2.11 -0.28 -26.23
CA MET A 274 -2.79 -0.50 -24.93
C MET A 274 -2.97 -1.98 -24.59
N LEU A 275 -3.32 -2.84 -25.56
CA LEU A 275 -3.63 -4.24 -25.32
C LEU A 275 -2.45 -5.03 -24.71
N PRO A 276 -1.20 -4.90 -25.19
CA PRO A 276 -0.05 -5.57 -24.57
C PRO A 276 0.17 -5.12 -23.12
N LEU A 277 -0.04 -3.84 -22.80
CA LEU A 277 0.12 -3.30 -21.44
C LEU A 277 -0.97 -3.81 -20.50
N LEU A 278 -2.21 -3.90 -20.97
CA LEU A 278 -3.30 -4.48 -20.20
C LEU A 278 -3.07 -5.98 -19.97
N ALA A 279 -2.64 -6.73 -21.00
CA ALA A 279 -2.31 -8.14 -20.86
C ALA A 279 -1.15 -8.35 -19.86
N ALA A 280 -0.10 -7.55 -19.94
CA ALA A 280 1.01 -7.57 -18.99
C ALA A 280 0.55 -7.21 -17.56
N THR A 281 -0.28 -6.18 -17.41
CA THR A 281 -0.85 -5.79 -16.11
C THR A 281 -1.63 -6.94 -15.48
N VAL A 282 -2.49 -7.61 -16.24
CA VAL A 282 -3.29 -8.74 -15.74
C VAL A 282 -2.40 -9.94 -15.45
N GLY A 283 -1.50 -10.31 -16.37
CA GLY A 283 -0.66 -11.50 -16.23
C GLY A 283 0.33 -11.38 -15.07
N VAL A 284 1.13 -10.30 -15.04
CA VAL A 284 2.10 -10.04 -13.96
C VAL A 284 1.35 -9.77 -12.65
N GLY A 285 0.23 -9.05 -12.72
CA GLY A 285 -0.64 -8.81 -11.57
C GLY A 285 -1.13 -10.11 -10.95
N ALA A 286 -1.68 -11.03 -11.73
CA ALA A 286 -2.19 -12.32 -11.23
C ALA A 286 -1.09 -13.11 -10.50
N VAL A 287 0.13 -13.14 -11.04
CA VAL A 287 1.28 -13.81 -10.41
C VAL A 287 1.64 -13.15 -9.07
N LEU A 288 1.78 -11.82 -9.04
CA LEU A 288 2.22 -11.11 -7.84
C LEU A 288 1.14 -11.07 -6.73
N TRP A 289 -0.13 -10.93 -7.09
CA TRP A 289 -1.24 -11.05 -6.14
C TRP A 289 -1.38 -12.49 -5.61
N GLY A 290 -1.18 -13.50 -6.48
CA GLY A 290 -1.12 -14.90 -6.07
C GLY A 290 0.02 -15.14 -5.09
N LEU A 291 1.22 -14.61 -5.36
CA LEU A 291 2.38 -14.69 -4.48
C LEU A 291 2.11 -14.02 -3.13
N LEU A 292 1.52 -12.83 -3.12
CA LEU A 292 1.12 -12.14 -1.89
C LEU A 292 0.22 -13.03 -1.02
N ILE A 293 -0.80 -13.65 -1.61
CA ILE A 293 -1.73 -14.54 -0.91
C ILE A 293 -1.00 -15.77 -0.36
N VAL A 294 -0.18 -16.44 -1.18
CA VAL A 294 0.55 -17.66 -0.77
C VAL A 294 1.52 -17.37 0.37
N VAL A 295 2.33 -16.31 0.24
CA VAL A 295 3.30 -15.93 1.28
C VAL A 295 2.57 -15.56 2.57
N THR A 296 1.48 -14.80 2.51
CA THR A 296 0.72 -14.41 3.71
C THR A 296 0.12 -15.62 4.42
N ARG A 297 -0.37 -16.62 3.66
CA ARG A 297 -0.89 -17.86 4.25
C ARG A 297 0.20 -18.64 4.97
N ARG A 298 1.40 -18.72 4.39
CA ARG A 298 2.53 -19.45 4.98
C ARG A 298 3.10 -18.73 6.21
N THR A 299 3.28 -17.42 6.16
CA THR A 299 3.82 -16.63 7.28
C THR A 299 2.83 -16.48 8.44
N GLY A 300 1.53 -16.46 8.18
CA GLY A 300 0.49 -16.41 9.21
C GLY A 300 0.34 -17.69 10.04
N GLY A 301 0.86 -18.83 9.54
CA GLY A 301 0.82 -20.13 10.23
C GLY A 301 2.08 -20.46 11.06
N VAL A 302 3.18 -19.74 10.89
CA VAL A 302 4.53 -20.15 11.39
C VAL A 302 5.08 -19.26 12.52
N ARG A 303 4.38 -18.17 12.92
CA ARG A 303 4.90 -17.26 13.97
C ARG A 303 3.93 -17.10 15.12
#